data_c219623507e01d75174edf1b1c42eed8
#
_entry.id   c219623507e01d75174edf1b1c42eed8
#
_cell.length_a   1.000
_cell.length_b   1.000
_cell.length_c   1.000
_cell.angle_alpha   90.00
_cell.angle_beta   90.00
_cell.angle_gamma   90.00
#
_symmetry.space_group_name_H-M   'P 1'
#
loop_
_entity.id
_entity.type
_entity.pdbx_description
1 polymer ?
#
loop_
_entity_poly.entity_id
_entity_poly.type
_entity_poly.pdbx_seq_one_letter_code
_entity_poly.pdbx_strand_id
1 'polypeptide(L)'
;MTIAEKLHAIGRPLLRTQLEHPTVAGIGRGDLPEPVFRSWLEQDYLFLLDYVRVFARLAWQAPAGHLGDLVDLAHTTYHDELSLHRSMSAEFGADLEGAVKGPACAAYTAFLLESAASYGEGLAALYPCMWGYSSLGQIMAENPPAEPRYRAWVDMYADPGFAALTARIGQLIDEAAPDQDRAEALFAEGMAHELAFWSVP
;
A
#
# COMPACT_ATOMS: atom_id res chain seq x y z
N MET A 1 -20.81 1.93 -13.96
CA MET A 1 -19.54 1.45 -13.36
C MET A 1 -18.73 2.70 -13.03
N THR A 2 -18.39 2.87 -11.75
CA THR A 2 -17.61 4.03 -11.28
C THR A 2 -16.15 3.91 -11.73
N ILE A 3 -15.34 4.97 -11.55
CA ILE A 3 -13.89 4.92 -11.84
C ILE A 3 -13.25 3.85 -10.95
N ALA A 4 -13.50 3.87 -9.64
CA ALA A 4 -12.97 2.88 -8.71
C ALA A 4 -13.31 1.43 -9.09
N GLU A 5 -14.53 1.14 -9.54
CA GLU A 5 -14.90 -0.20 -10.03
C GLU A 5 -14.10 -0.63 -11.25
N LYS A 6 -13.76 0.30 -12.15
CA LYS A 6 -12.92 0.03 -13.33
C LYS A 6 -11.47 -0.25 -12.91
N LEU A 7 -10.93 0.54 -11.96
CA LEU A 7 -9.61 0.30 -11.40
C LEU A 7 -9.52 -1.09 -10.77
N HIS A 8 -10.54 -1.52 -10.02
CA HIS A 8 -10.59 -2.89 -9.48
C HIS A 8 -10.60 -3.96 -10.57
N ALA A 9 -11.28 -3.72 -11.69
CA ALA A 9 -11.30 -4.67 -12.81
C ALA A 9 -9.90 -4.83 -13.43
N ILE A 10 -9.14 -3.73 -13.56
CA ILE A 10 -7.74 -3.74 -14.00
C ILE A 10 -6.84 -4.42 -12.96
N GLY A 11 -7.05 -4.15 -11.68
CA GLY A 11 -6.21 -4.65 -10.60
C GLY A 11 -6.32 -6.15 -10.34
N ARG A 12 -7.50 -6.76 -10.53
CA ARG A 12 -7.74 -8.18 -10.19
C ARG A 12 -6.76 -9.17 -10.81
N PRO A 13 -6.41 -9.13 -12.11
CA PRO A 13 -5.38 -10.02 -12.65
C PRO A 13 -4.00 -9.76 -12.08
N LEU A 14 -3.64 -8.50 -11.82
CA LEU A 14 -2.35 -8.11 -11.24
C LEU A 14 -2.24 -8.54 -9.78
N LEU A 15 -3.34 -8.46 -9.02
CA LEU A 15 -3.42 -8.98 -7.65
C LEU A 15 -3.16 -10.49 -7.59
N ARG A 16 -3.67 -11.28 -8.56
CA ARG A 16 -3.35 -12.71 -8.64
C ARG A 16 -1.86 -12.95 -8.85
N THR A 17 -1.22 -12.16 -9.70
CA THR A 17 0.23 -12.23 -9.90
C THR A 17 0.99 -11.92 -8.60
N GLN A 18 0.52 -10.95 -7.82
CA GLN A 18 1.11 -10.66 -6.50
C GLN A 18 0.91 -11.83 -5.52
N LEU A 19 -0.27 -12.45 -5.47
CA LEU A 19 -0.53 -13.63 -4.62
C LEU A 19 0.40 -14.81 -4.94
N GLU A 20 0.78 -14.97 -6.20
CA GLU A 20 1.70 -16.01 -6.67
C GLU A 20 3.17 -15.64 -6.45
N HIS A 21 3.48 -14.38 -6.12
CA HIS A 21 4.85 -13.95 -5.86
C HIS A 21 5.43 -14.69 -4.65
N PRO A 22 6.68 -15.20 -4.71
CA PRO A 22 7.27 -16.00 -3.62
C PRO A 22 7.23 -15.33 -2.25
N THR A 23 7.47 -14.01 -2.19
CA THR A 23 7.41 -13.23 -0.94
C THR A 23 6.00 -13.23 -0.36
N VAL A 24 5.00 -12.87 -1.15
CA VAL A 24 3.60 -12.80 -0.72
C VAL A 24 3.08 -14.19 -0.32
N ALA A 25 3.32 -15.19 -1.16
CA ALA A 25 2.95 -16.57 -0.87
C ALA A 25 3.65 -17.11 0.39
N GLY A 26 4.92 -16.73 0.63
CA GLY A 26 5.68 -17.10 1.83
C GLY A 26 5.12 -16.46 3.10
N ILE A 27 4.68 -15.19 3.06
CA ILE A 27 3.96 -14.54 4.16
C ILE A 27 2.67 -15.31 4.46
N GLY A 28 1.86 -15.58 3.43
CA GLY A 28 0.58 -16.27 3.59
C GLY A 28 0.70 -17.70 4.14
N ARG A 29 1.80 -18.40 3.85
CA ARG A 29 2.10 -19.72 4.45
C ARG A 29 2.77 -19.62 5.81
N GLY A 30 3.37 -18.48 6.17
CA GLY A 30 4.16 -18.29 7.37
C GLY A 30 5.56 -18.91 7.30
N ASP A 31 6.11 -19.12 6.10
CA ASP A 31 7.41 -19.77 5.86
C ASP A 31 8.41 -18.92 5.05
N LEU A 32 8.11 -17.63 4.84
CA LEU A 32 9.03 -16.72 4.18
C LEU A 32 10.35 -16.66 4.97
N PRO A 33 11.53 -16.80 4.33
CA PRO A 33 12.80 -16.66 5.02
C PRO A 33 12.92 -15.29 5.71
N GLU A 34 13.25 -15.29 7.01
CA GLU A 34 13.35 -14.07 7.82
C GLU A 34 14.23 -12.97 7.19
N PRO A 35 15.39 -13.25 6.56
CA PRO A 35 16.18 -12.20 5.92
C PRO A 35 15.42 -11.48 4.78
N VAL A 36 14.57 -12.19 4.03
CA VAL A 36 13.76 -11.61 2.96
C VAL A 36 12.70 -10.68 3.55
N PHE A 37 11.99 -11.13 4.59
CA PHE A 37 10.97 -10.31 5.24
C PHE A 37 11.57 -9.09 5.94
N ARG A 38 12.76 -9.25 6.55
CA ARG A 38 13.53 -8.16 7.15
C ARG A 38 13.85 -7.07 6.12
N SER A 39 14.39 -7.46 4.97
CA SER A 39 14.71 -6.54 3.89
C SER A 39 13.46 -5.84 3.37
N TRP A 40 12.35 -6.57 3.24
CA TRP A 40 11.06 -5.98 2.87
C TRP A 40 10.59 -4.96 3.91
N LEU A 41 10.63 -5.26 5.22
CA LEU A 41 10.27 -4.34 6.29
C LEU A 41 11.07 -3.02 6.27
N GLU A 42 12.37 -3.11 6.00
CA GLU A 42 13.24 -1.94 5.87
C GLU A 42 12.82 -1.05 4.70
N GLN A 43 12.51 -1.64 3.56
CA GLN A 43 12.06 -0.88 2.38
C GLN A 43 10.65 -0.32 2.59
N ASP A 44 9.75 -1.08 3.18
CA ASP A 44 8.38 -0.66 3.42
C ASP A 44 8.29 0.47 4.46
N TYR A 45 9.12 0.43 5.50
CA TYR A 45 9.26 1.55 6.44
C TYR A 45 9.64 2.86 5.73
N LEU A 46 10.61 2.81 4.80
CA LEU A 46 11.02 3.97 4.03
C LEU A 46 9.95 4.43 3.03
N PHE A 47 9.21 3.48 2.45
CA PHE A 47 8.07 3.74 1.60
C PHE A 47 6.96 4.46 2.36
N LEU A 48 6.55 3.96 3.53
CA LEU A 48 5.49 4.55 4.35
C LEU A 48 5.79 5.98 4.80
N LEU A 49 7.06 6.31 5.07
CA LEU A 49 7.46 7.70 5.36
C LEU A 49 7.15 8.65 4.19
N ASP A 50 7.37 8.21 2.94
CA ASP A 50 7.00 9.02 1.77
C ASP A 50 5.50 8.95 1.48
N TYR A 51 4.86 7.83 1.78
CA TYR A 51 3.42 7.68 1.62
C TYR A 51 2.63 8.68 2.49
N VAL A 52 3.08 8.92 3.73
CA VAL A 52 2.58 10.01 4.58
C VAL A 52 2.75 11.37 3.91
N ARG A 53 3.89 11.61 3.24
CA ARG A 53 4.12 12.86 2.49
C ARG A 53 3.18 12.99 1.28
N VAL A 54 2.88 11.88 0.62
CA VAL A 54 1.89 11.84 -0.48
C VAL A 54 0.51 12.24 0.05
N PHE A 55 0.03 11.65 1.15
CA PHE A 55 -1.23 12.06 1.78
C PHE A 55 -1.24 13.54 2.18
N ALA A 56 -0.16 14.05 2.77
CA ALA A 56 -0.05 15.46 3.14
C ALA A 56 -0.10 16.39 1.92
N ARG A 57 0.52 15.99 0.81
CA ARG A 57 0.49 16.74 -0.44
C ARG A 57 -0.90 16.75 -1.08
N LEU A 58 -1.61 15.63 -1.02
CA LEU A 58 -2.99 15.53 -1.48
C LEU A 58 -3.95 16.30 -0.57
N ALA A 59 -3.77 16.24 0.75
CA ALA A 59 -4.54 17.02 1.70
C ALA A 59 -4.43 18.54 1.45
N TRP A 60 -3.24 19.03 1.08
CA TRP A 60 -3.03 20.41 0.68
C TRP A 60 -3.88 20.83 -0.53
N GLN A 61 -4.16 19.93 -1.45
CA GLN A 61 -4.91 20.18 -2.69
C GLN A 61 -6.39 19.79 -2.56
N ALA A 62 -6.77 19.08 -1.52
CA ALA A 62 -8.08 18.49 -1.35
C ALA A 62 -9.18 19.57 -1.26
N PRO A 63 -10.35 19.33 -1.85
CA PRO A 63 -11.56 20.09 -1.51
C PRO A 63 -11.83 20.01 0.00
N ALA A 64 -12.44 21.06 0.58
CA ALA A 64 -12.67 21.14 2.02
C ALA A 64 -13.39 19.89 2.59
N GLY A 65 -14.32 19.32 1.83
CA GLY A 65 -15.04 18.08 2.22
C GLY A 65 -14.20 16.81 2.24
N HIS A 66 -13.04 16.80 1.58
CA HIS A 66 -12.14 15.63 1.51
C HIS A 66 -10.89 15.79 2.41
N LEU A 67 -10.65 17.01 2.91
CA LEU A 67 -9.46 17.33 3.69
C LEU A 67 -9.31 16.44 4.92
N GLY A 68 -10.41 16.22 5.66
CA GLY A 68 -10.41 15.38 6.86
C GLY A 68 -9.96 13.95 6.57
N ASP A 69 -10.49 13.35 5.51
CA ASP A 69 -10.13 11.97 5.12
C ASP A 69 -8.62 11.83 4.86
N LEU A 70 -8.01 12.80 4.15
CA LEU A 70 -6.57 12.77 3.83
C LEU A 70 -5.69 12.99 5.07
N VAL A 71 -6.13 13.84 5.99
CA VAL A 71 -5.44 14.06 7.27
C VAL A 71 -5.52 12.81 8.14
N ASP A 72 -6.69 12.17 8.22
CA ASP A 72 -6.88 10.94 8.98
C ASP A 72 -6.05 9.78 8.41
N LEU A 73 -5.99 9.65 7.08
CA LEU A 73 -5.13 8.68 6.40
C LEU A 73 -3.64 8.91 6.72
N ALA A 74 -3.17 10.15 6.61
CA ALA A 74 -1.79 10.49 6.98
C ALA A 74 -1.50 10.18 8.46
N HIS A 75 -2.46 10.48 9.35
CA HIS A 75 -2.34 10.21 10.78
C HIS A 75 -2.29 8.71 11.07
N THR A 76 -3.21 7.92 10.53
CA THR A 76 -3.28 6.47 10.73
C THR A 76 -2.03 5.79 10.19
N THR A 77 -1.58 6.14 8.98
CA THR A 77 -0.33 5.59 8.43
C THR A 77 0.87 5.92 9.33
N TYR A 78 0.97 7.15 9.82
CA TYR A 78 2.13 7.54 10.64
C TYR A 78 2.10 6.94 12.05
N HIS A 79 0.93 6.88 12.69
CA HIS A 79 0.83 6.46 14.10
C HIS A 79 0.57 4.96 14.25
N ASP A 80 -0.25 4.35 13.42
CA ASP A 80 -0.66 2.96 13.57
C ASP A 80 0.22 2.04 12.70
N GLU A 81 0.25 2.26 11.39
CA GLU A 81 0.97 1.39 10.46
C GLU A 81 2.48 1.43 10.68
N LEU A 82 3.10 2.62 10.75
CA LEU A 82 4.53 2.75 11.05
C LEU A 82 4.88 2.22 12.46
N SER A 83 3.96 2.28 13.43
CA SER A 83 4.22 1.70 14.75
C SER A 83 4.25 0.17 14.72
N LEU A 84 3.34 -0.45 13.96
CA LEU A 84 3.38 -1.90 13.73
C LEU A 84 4.68 -2.29 13.01
N HIS A 85 5.08 -1.56 11.96
CA HIS A 85 6.33 -1.81 11.24
C HIS A 85 7.55 -1.75 12.16
N ARG A 86 7.61 -0.78 13.08
CA ARG A 86 8.68 -0.71 14.08
C ARG A 86 8.66 -1.92 15.01
N SER A 87 7.48 -2.36 15.45
CA SER A 87 7.36 -3.56 16.29
C SER A 87 7.82 -4.81 15.57
N MET A 88 7.32 -5.04 14.36
CA MET A 88 7.72 -6.18 13.53
C MET A 88 9.22 -6.13 13.18
N SER A 89 9.76 -4.95 12.88
CA SER A 89 11.18 -4.77 12.61
C SER A 89 12.05 -5.17 13.80
N ALA A 90 11.63 -4.86 15.02
CA ALA A 90 12.34 -5.31 16.22
C ALA A 90 12.31 -6.83 16.37
N GLU A 91 11.19 -7.48 16.07
CA GLU A 91 11.04 -8.95 16.13
C GLU A 91 11.88 -9.70 15.07
N PHE A 92 12.00 -9.11 13.87
CA PHE A 92 12.79 -9.68 12.77
C PHE A 92 14.23 -9.17 12.72
N GLY A 93 14.62 -8.24 13.59
CA GLY A 93 15.96 -7.66 13.64
C GLY A 93 16.30 -6.79 12.43
N ALA A 94 15.31 -6.04 11.91
CA ALA A 94 15.52 -5.08 10.83
C ALA A 94 16.18 -3.78 11.33
N ASP A 95 17.07 -3.21 10.53
CA ASP A 95 17.75 -1.94 10.81
C ASP A 95 17.06 -0.77 10.11
N LEU A 96 16.07 -0.20 10.76
CA LEU A 96 15.31 0.92 10.19
C LEU A 96 16.12 2.23 10.13
N GLU A 97 17.11 2.40 11.00
CA GLU A 97 17.94 3.63 11.04
C GLU A 97 19.01 3.63 9.94
N GLY A 98 19.60 2.44 9.68
CA GLY A 98 20.61 2.26 8.64
C GLY A 98 20.03 1.95 7.25
N ALA A 99 18.72 1.73 7.15
CA ALA A 99 18.09 1.36 5.89
C ALA A 99 18.22 2.45 4.82
N VAL A 100 18.52 2.05 3.60
CA VAL A 100 18.59 2.90 2.42
C VAL A 100 17.61 2.38 1.37
N LYS A 101 16.92 3.30 0.69
CA LYS A 101 15.98 2.91 -0.37
C LYS A 101 16.69 2.16 -1.50
N GLY A 102 16.21 0.96 -1.75
CA GLY A 102 16.53 0.21 -2.96
C GLY A 102 15.83 0.80 -4.19
N PRO A 103 16.21 0.32 -5.40
CA PRO A 103 15.68 0.86 -6.66
C PRO A 103 14.15 0.80 -6.77
N ALA A 104 13.51 -0.30 -6.33
CA ALA A 104 12.06 -0.46 -6.39
C ALA A 104 11.34 0.54 -5.48
N CYS A 105 11.78 0.68 -4.23
CA CYS A 105 11.23 1.65 -3.29
C CYS A 105 11.42 3.10 -3.80
N ALA A 106 12.61 3.43 -4.30
CA ALA A 106 12.90 4.76 -4.83
C ALA A 106 12.04 5.10 -6.06
N ALA A 107 11.88 4.15 -6.99
CA ALA A 107 11.05 4.34 -8.18
C ALA A 107 9.58 4.52 -7.81
N TYR A 108 9.05 3.67 -6.92
CA TYR A 108 7.65 3.74 -6.52
C TYR A 108 7.34 5.03 -5.76
N THR A 109 8.16 5.42 -4.79
CA THR A 109 7.95 6.67 -4.05
C THR A 109 8.08 7.91 -4.92
N ALA A 110 9.00 7.92 -5.92
CA ALA A 110 9.10 9.00 -6.90
C ALA A 110 7.82 9.11 -7.76
N PHE A 111 7.33 7.98 -8.29
CA PHE A 111 6.08 7.91 -9.04
C PHE A 111 4.90 8.48 -8.26
N LEU A 112 4.74 8.09 -6.99
CA LEU A 112 3.66 8.58 -6.14
C LEU A 112 3.76 10.09 -5.86
N LEU A 113 4.97 10.58 -5.56
CA LEU A 113 5.21 12.00 -5.30
C LEU A 113 4.99 12.85 -6.55
N GLU A 114 5.36 12.37 -7.74
CA GLU A 114 5.08 13.06 -9.01
C GLU A 114 3.59 13.08 -9.30
N SER A 115 2.90 11.96 -9.19
CA SER A 115 1.45 11.84 -9.43
C SER A 115 0.63 12.71 -8.47
N ALA A 116 1.09 12.89 -7.23
CA ALA A 116 0.48 13.77 -6.24
C ALA A 116 0.61 15.28 -6.56
N ALA A 117 1.15 15.67 -7.72
CA ALA A 117 1.06 17.03 -8.24
C ALA A 117 -0.39 17.40 -8.64
N SER A 118 -1.22 16.43 -8.97
CA SER A 118 -2.66 16.57 -9.24
C SER A 118 -3.45 15.76 -8.21
N TYR A 119 -4.50 16.34 -7.63
CA TYR A 119 -5.29 15.69 -6.58
C TYR A 119 -5.89 14.35 -7.04
N GLY A 120 -6.66 14.38 -8.15
CA GLY A 120 -7.33 13.17 -8.65
C GLY A 120 -6.36 12.10 -9.19
N GLU A 121 -5.28 12.53 -9.86
CA GLU A 121 -4.25 11.62 -10.36
C GLU A 121 -3.48 10.96 -9.20
N GLY A 122 -3.14 11.74 -8.19
CA GLY A 122 -2.46 11.22 -7.00
C GLY A 122 -3.29 10.20 -6.23
N LEU A 123 -4.60 10.41 -6.12
CA LEU A 123 -5.51 9.40 -5.53
C LEU A 123 -5.50 8.10 -6.34
N ALA A 124 -5.57 8.17 -7.66
CA ALA A 124 -5.53 6.98 -8.52
C ALA A 124 -4.19 6.24 -8.45
N ALA A 125 -3.07 6.99 -8.39
CA ALA A 125 -1.73 6.43 -8.30
C ALA A 125 -1.43 5.74 -6.97
N LEU A 126 -1.94 6.26 -5.83
CA LEU A 126 -1.73 5.67 -4.51
C LEU A 126 -2.66 4.50 -4.20
N TYR A 127 -3.80 4.41 -4.89
CA TYR A 127 -4.83 3.43 -4.60
C TYR A 127 -4.38 1.95 -4.71
N PRO A 128 -3.47 1.57 -5.63
CA PRO A 128 -2.89 0.22 -5.67
C PRO A 128 -2.37 -0.28 -4.34
N CYS A 129 -1.66 0.54 -3.57
CA CYS A 129 -1.15 0.18 -2.25
C CYS A 129 -2.30 -0.17 -1.30
N MET A 130 -3.26 0.74 -1.10
CA MET A 130 -4.37 0.51 -0.18
C MET A 130 -5.24 -0.67 -0.60
N TRP A 131 -5.66 -0.70 -1.86
CA TRP A 131 -6.54 -1.75 -2.39
C TRP A 131 -5.84 -3.10 -2.49
N GLY A 132 -4.59 -3.12 -2.91
CA GLY A 132 -3.77 -4.33 -3.03
C GLY A 132 -3.57 -5.00 -1.68
N TYR A 133 -3.05 -4.27 -0.70
CA TYR A 133 -2.77 -4.81 0.64
C TYR A 133 -4.05 -5.23 1.37
N SER A 134 -5.13 -4.42 1.30
CA SER A 134 -6.43 -4.82 1.85
C SER A 134 -6.93 -6.12 1.22
N SER A 135 -6.83 -6.26 -0.11
CA SER A 135 -7.25 -7.46 -0.82
C SER A 135 -6.39 -8.68 -0.46
N LEU A 136 -5.07 -8.53 -0.40
CA LEU A 136 -4.14 -9.59 0.00
C LEU A 136 -4.42 -10.05 1.44
N GLY A 137 -4.55 -9.10 2.37
CA GLY A 137 -4.86 -9.39 3.77
C GLY A 137 -6.16 -10.18 3.92
N GLN A 138 -7.23 -9.74 3.28
CA GLN A 138 -8.54 -10.44 3.33
C GLN A 138 -8.48 -11.86 2.77
N ILE A 139 -7.80 -12.05 1.63
CA ILE A 139 -7.64 -13.39 1.04
C ILE A 139 -6.82 -14.31 1.96
N MET A 140 -5.73 -13.81 2.52
CA MET A 140 -4.89 -14.59 3.43
C MET A 140 -5.58 -14.88 4.77
N ALA A 141 -6.45 -13.99 5.25
CA ALA A 141 -7.22 -14.19 6.48
C ALA A 141 -8.23 -15.34 6.40
N GLU A 142 -8.59 -15.80 5.20
CA GLU A 142 -9.40 -17.02 5.04
C GLU A 142 -8.67 -18.28 5.55
N ASN A 143 -7.33 -18.30 5.41
CA ASN A 143 -6.45 -19.36 5.91
C ASN A 143 -5.15 -18.73 6.44
N PRO A 144 -5.20 -18.10 7.62
CA PRO A 144 -4.08 -17.31 8.11
C PRO A 144 -2.88 -18.17 8.50
N PRO A 145 -1.65 -17.64 8.38
CA PRO A 145 -0.45 -18.38 8.76
C PRO A 145 -0.47 -18.71 10.25
N ALA A 146 0.10 -19.89 10.59
CA ALA A 146 0.24 -20.33 11.98
C ALA A 146 1.35 -19.55 12.74
N GLU A 147 2.36 -19.06 12.02
CA GLU A 147 3.46 -18.26 12.60
C GLU A 147 2.93 -16.87 13.00
N PRO A 148 2.93 -16.53 14.32
CA PRO A 148 2.28 -15.32 14.82
C PRO A 148 2.83 -14.02 14.21
N ARG A 149 4.12 -13.96 13.88
CA ARG A 149 4.76 -12.75 13.34
C ARG A 149 4.26 -12.43 11.94
N TYR A 150 4.07 -13.43 11.06
CA TYR A 150 3.44 -13.23 9.74
C TYR A 150 1.94 -13.03 9.86
N ARG A 151 1.31 -13.67 10.85
CA ARG A 151 -0.10 -13.47 11.13
C ARG A 151 -0.42 -12.03 11.48
N ALA A 152 0.43 -11.35 12.27
CA ALA A 152 0.26 -9.94 12.62
C ALA A 152 0.17 -9.04 11.37
N TRP A 153 0.97 -9.33 10.34
CA TRP A 153 0.89 -8.65 9.03
C TRP A 153 -0.46 -8.90 8.35
N VAL A 154 -0.91 -10.15 8.29
CA VAL A 154 -2.20 -10.51 7.68
C VAL A 154 -3.35 -9.86 8.43
N ASP A 155 -3.38 -9.93 9.75
CA ASP A 155 -4.44 -9.39 10.60
C ASP A 155 -4.57 -7.86 10.43
N MET A 156 -3.45 -7.14 10.25
CA MET A 156 -3.45 -5.71 9.98
C MET A 156 -4.17 -5.36 8.67
N TYR A 157 -3.77 -5.98 7.57
CA TYR A 157 -4.32 -5.65 6.26
C TYR A 157 -5.70 -6.28 6.00
N ALA A 158 -6.11 -7.26 6.80
CA ALA A 158 -7.46 -7.81 6.83
C ALA A 158 -8.43 -7.03 7.74
N ASP A 159 -7.92 -6.05 8.50
CA ASP A 159 -8.72 -5.28 9.46
C ASP A 159 -9.88 -4.54 8.76
N PRO A 160 -11.11 -4.60 9.31
CA PRO A 160 -12.26 -3.91 8.73
C PRO A 160 -12.08 -2.38 8.65
N GLY A 161 -11.33 -1.78 9.58
CA GLY A 161 -11.01 -0.34 9.55
C GLY A 161 -10.11 -0.01 8.35
N PHE A 162 -9.09 -0.83 8.08
CA PHE A 162 -8.23 -0.66 6.90
C PHE A 162 -9.04 -0.82 5.59
N ALA A 163 -9.96 -1.80 5.55
CA ALA A 163 -10.87 -1.97 4.42
C ALA A 163 -11.80 -0.76 4.22
N ALA A 164 -12.31 -0.17 5.31
CA ALA A 164 -13.14 1.03 5.25
C ALA A 164 -12.36 2.26 4.72
N LEU A 165 -11.12 2.46 5.18
CA LEU A 165 -10.22 3.51 4.66
C LEU A 165 -9.94 3.30 3.17
N THR A 166 -9.67 2.07 2.76
CA THR A 166 -9.47 1.70 1.34
C THR A 166 -10.71 2.03 0.50
N ALA A 167 -11.90 1.66 0.97
CA ALA A 167 -13.16 1.99 0.29
C ALA A 167 -13.39 3.50 0.20
N ARG A 168 -13.00 4.26 1.23
CA ARG A 168 -13.10 5.72 1.22
C ARG A 168 -12.20 6.35 0.15
N ILE A 169 -10.97 5.87 -0.06
CA ILE A 169 -10.12 6.32 -1.18
C ILE A 169 -10.82 6.07 -2.53
N GLY A 170 -11.43 4.90 -2.73
CA GLY A 170 -12.20 4.62 -3.96
C GLY A 170 -13.32 5.65 -4.18
N GLN A 171 -14.06 6.03 -3.12
CA GLN A 171 -15.07 7.08 -3.18
C GLN A 171 -14.46 8.45 -3.51
N LEU A 172 -13.33 8.82 -2.90
CA LEU A 172 -12.64 10.07 -3.18
C LEU A 172 -12.18 10.15 -4.65
N ILE A 173 -11.77 9.04 -5.26
CA ILE A 173 -11.46 8.97 -6.69
C ILE A 173 -12.70 9.26 -7.53
N ASP A 174 -13.83 8.60 -7.21
CA ASP A 174 -15.09 8.81 -7.92
C ASP A 174 -15.60 10.27 -7.77
N GLU A 175 -15.47 10.86 -6.58
CA GLU A 175 -15.86 12.24 -6.28
C GLU A 175 -14.93 13.28 -6.94
N ALA A 176 -13.62 12.99 -7.01
CA ALA A 176 -12.63 13.84 -7.66
C ALA A 176 -12.76 13.80 -9.20
N ALA A 177 -13.35 12.73 -9.73
CA ALA A 177 -13.61 12.50 -11.14
C ALA A 177 -12.42 12.87 -12.07
N PRO A 178 -11.22 12.31 -11.86
CA PRO A 178 -10.08 12.53 -12.75
C PRO A 178 -10.38 12.03 -14.16
N ASP A 179 -9.55 12.43 -15.14
CA ASP A 179 -9.60 11.80 -16.45
C ASP A 179 -9.47 10.28 -16.31
N GLN A 180 -10.44 9.55 -16.87
CA GLN A 180 -10.56 8.11 -16.64
C GLN A 180 -9.38 7.34 -17.20
N ASP A 181 -8.98 7.61 -18.45
CA ASP A 181 -7.89 6.88 -19.10
C ASP A 181 -6.57 7.11 -18.37
N ARG A 182 -6.39 8.33 -17.88
CA ARG A 182 -5.22 8.69 -17.06
C ARG A 182 -5.24 7.98 -15.70
N ALA A 183 -6.38 7.94 -15.03
CA ALA A 183 -6.55 7.23 -13.76
C ALA A 183 -6.28 5.73 -13.90
N GLU A 184 -6.80 5.11 -14.97
CA GLU A 184 -6.57 3.70 -15.29
C GLU A 184 -5.07 3.41 -15.55
N ALA A 185 -4.40 4.28 -16.31
CA ALA A 185 -2.96 4.16 -16.58
C ALA A 185 -2.12 4.29 -15.30
N LEU A 186 -2.38 5.28 -14.46
CA LEU A 186 -1.68 5.49 -13.20
C LEU A 186 -1.90 4.33 -12.21
N PHE A 187 -3.12 3.83 -12.13
CA PHE A 187 -3.42 2.67 -11.29
C PHE A 187 -2.68 1.41 -11.77
N ALA A 188 -2.67 1.15 -13.08
CA ALA A 188 -1.95 0.02 -13.65
C ALA A 188 -0.43 0.12 -13.41
N GLU A 189 0.14 1.33 -13.55
CA GLU A 189 1.54 1.60 -13.25
C GLU A 189 1.85 1.39 -11.76
N GLY A 190 0.99 1.88 -10.86
CA GLY A 190 1.12 1.64 -9.42
C GLY A 190 1.08 0.15 -9.07
N MET A 191 0.18 -0.64 -9.68
CA MET A 191 0.15 -2.11 -9.51
C MET A 191 1.44 -2.80 -10.00
N ALA A 192 2.08 -2.26 -11.04
CA ALA A 192 3.39 -2.76 -11.50
C ALA A 192 4.51 -2.42 -10.50
N HIS A 193 4.47 -1.24 -9.88
CA HIS A 193 5.36 -0.88 -8.79
C HIS A 193 5.17 -1.77 -7.56
N GLU A 194 3.94 -2.11 -7.19
CA GLU A 194 3.65 -3.08 -6.12
C GLU A 194 4.31 -4.43 -6.38
N LEU A 195 4.16 -4.96 -7.60
CA LEU A 195 4.78 -6.24 -7.97
C LEU A 195 6.32 -6.17 -7.90
N ALA A 196 6.92 -5.07 -8.37
CA ALA A 196 8.37 -4.86 -8.29
C ALA A 196 8.84 -4.72 -6.83
N PHE A 197 8.02 -4.12 -5.97
CA PHE A 197 8.32 -3.94 -4.56
C PHE A 197 8.41 -5.27 -3.79
N TRP A 198 7.63 -6.28 -4.14
CA TRP A 198 7.74 -7.62 -3.55
C TRP A 198 9.08 -8.33 -3.86
N SER A 199 9.81 -7.86 -4.88
CA SER A 199 11.11 -8.41 -5.30
C SER A 199 12.31 -7.72 -4.67
N VAL A 200 12.13 -6.94 -3.61
CA VAL A 200 13.27 -6.32 -2.87
C VAL A 200 14.19 -7.41 -2.29
N PRO A 201 15.52 -7.20 -2.35
CA PRO A 201 16.50 -8.20 -1.94
C PRO A 201 16.54 -8.45 -0.43
#